data_2f1a8a4a2a7e7f5e90d927b81d67875b
#
_entry.id   2f1a8a4a2a7e7f5e90d927b81d67875b
#
_cell.length_a   1.000
_cell.length_b   1.000
_cell.length_c   1.000
_cell.angle_alpha   90.00
_cell.angle_beta   90.00
_cell.angle_gamma   90.00
#
_symmetry.space_group_name_H-M   'P 1'
#
loop_
_entity.id
_entity.type
_entity.pdbx_description
1 polymer ?
#
loop_
_entity_poly.entity_id
_entity_poly.type
_entity_poly.pdbx_seq_one_letter_code
_entity_poly.pdbx_strand_id
1 'polypeptide(L)'
;PLNIDKIKKIAVCGPNADEEGYALTHYGPLAVEVTTVLEGIREKAQGKAEVLYTKGCNLVDAHWPESEIMEYPLTPDEQTEIDRAAANARQADVAVVVLGGGQRTCGENKSRTSLELPGHQLKLLQAVQATGKPVILILINGRPLSVNWADKFVPAILEAWYPGSKGGTAVADILLGDFNPGGKLTVTFP
;
A
#
# COMPACT_ATOMS: atom_id res chain seq x y z
N PRO A 1 -1.27 13.75 -10.93
CA PRO A 1 -1.77 13.97 -9.57
C PRO A 1 -3.29 13.99 -9.53
N LEU A 2 -3.83 13.71 -8.36
CA LEU A 2 -5.25 13.82 -8.10
C LEU A 2 -5.67 15.29 -7.94
N ASN A 3 -6.85 15.63 -8.43
CA ASN A 3 -7.42 16.97 -8.18
C ASN A 3 -8.40 16.87 -7.02
N ILE A 4 -7.97 17.28 -5.82
CA ILE A 4 -8.75 17.15 -4.59
C ILE A 4 -10.08 17.92 -4.64
N ASP A 5 -10.17 19.01 -5.41
CA ASP A 5 -11.39 19.79 -5.54
C ASP A 5 -12.47 19.08 -6.38
N LYS A 6 -12.09 18.04 -7.13
CA LYS A 6 -12.99 17.20 -7.93
C LYS A 6 -13.30 15.85 -7.27
N ILE A 7 -12.56 15.49 -6.22
CA ILE A 7 -12.71 14.21 -5.52
C ILE A 7 -13.55 14.45 -4.26
N LYS A 8 -14.56 13.62 -4.05
CA LYS A 8 -15.41 13.66 -2.86
C LYS A 8 -15.12 12.54 -1.89
N LYS A 9 -14.66 11.38 -2.42
CA LYS A 9 -14.34 10.21 -1.60
C LYS A 9 -13.07 9.53 -2.08
N ILE A 10 -12.20 9.19 -1.15
CA ILE A 10 -10.97 8.42 -1.37
C ILE A 10 -11.06 7.14 -0.55
N ALA A 11 -10.97 5.98 -1.19
CA ALA A 11 -10.81 4.72 -0.46
C ALA A 11 -9.32 4.45 -0.26
N VAL A 12 -8.92 4.18 0.97
CA VAL A 12 -7.54 3.79 1.32
C VAL A 12 -7.57 2.40 1.91
N CYS A 13 -6.72 1.51 1.43
CA CYS A 13 -6.57 0.17 1.99
C CYS A 13 -5.14 -0.35 1.83
N GLY A 14 -4.88 -1.50 2.45
CA GLY A 14 -3.60 -2.18 2.44
C GLY A 14 -2.92 -2.21 3.80
N PRO A 15 -2.09 -3.24 4.06
CA PRO A 15 -1.46 -3.45 5.36
C PRO A 15 -0.47 -2.34 5.75
N ASN A 16 0.07 -1.61 4.77
CA ASN A 16 1.04 -0.55 4.99
C ASN A 16 0.41 0.85 5.00
N ALA A 17 -0.92 0.96 4.88
CA ALA A 17 -1.58 2.26 4.80
C ALA A 17 -1.55 3.03 6.13
N ASP A 18 -1.72 2.31 7.24
CA ASP A 18 -1.82 2.86 8.59
C ASP A 18 -0.92 2.07 9.56
N GLU A 19 0.36 1.99 9.23
CA GLU A 19 1.34 1.22 9.99
C GLU A 19 2.65 2.00 10.12
N GLU A 20 2.94 2.48 11.31
CA GLU A 20 4.13 3.28 11.61
C GLU A 20 5.43 2.49 11.44
N GLY A 21 5.44 1.22 11.86
CA GLY A 21 6.61 0.37 11.81
C GLY A 21 7.14 0.08 10.40
N TYR A 22 6.28 0.23 9.39
CA TYR A 22 6.69 0.01 7.98
C TYR A 22 7.29 1.27 7.34
N ALA A 23 7.01 2.44 7.89
CA ALA A 23 7.60 3.69 7.44
C ALA A 23 9.06 3.84 7.89
N LEU A 24 9.42 3.20 9.01
CA LEU A 24 10.76 3.15 9.56
C LEU A 24 11.42 1.81 9.23
N THR A 25 12.72 1.82 9.01
CA THR A 25 13.45 0.57 8.83
C THR A 25 13.58 -0.17 10.17
N HIS A 26 13.93 -1.46 10.13
CA HIS A 26 14.27 -2.22 11.33
C HIS A 26 15.38 -1.57 12.19
N TYR A 27 16.20 -0.75 11.55
CA TYR A 27 17.34 -0.05 12.15
C TYR A 27 17.06 1.44 12.41
N GLY A 28 15.83 1.89 12.19
CA GLY A 28 15.43 3.28 12.40
C GLY A 28 15.28 3.65 13.88
N PRO A 29 15.18 4.93 14.19
CA PRO A 29 14.98 5.40 15.56
C PRO A 29 13.62 4.94 16.10
N LEU A 30 13.59 4.50 17.38
CA LEU A 30 12.38 3.95 18.01
C LEU A 30 11.44 5.03 18.60
N ALA A 31 11.90 6.26 18.75
CA ALA A 31 11.16 7.35 19.42
C ALA A 31 10.94 8.54 18.48
N VAL A 32 10.28 8.29 17.35
CA VAL A 32 9.96 9.32 16.37
C VAL A 32 8.48 9.22 16.02
N GLU A 33 7.80 10.34 16.02
CA GLU A 33 6.44 10.41 15.47
C GLU A 33 6.46 10.12 13.96
N VAL A 34 5.66 9.18 13.54
CA VAL A 34 5.49 8.79 12.14
C VAL A 34 4.14 9.27 11.65
N THR A 35 4.12 9.93 10.52
CA THR A 35 2.89 10.19 9.78
C THR A 35 2.67 9.05 8.79
N THR A 36 1.63 8.24 8.98
CA THR A 36 1.26 7.15 8.08
C THR A 36 0.70 7.70 6.75
N VAL A 37 0.66 6.85 5.72
CA VAL A 37 0.06 7.25 4.43
C VAL A 37 -1.40 7.62 4.61
N LEU A 38 -2.14 6.89 5.44
CA LEU A 38 -3.53 7.19 5.75
C LEU A 38 -3.69 8.56 6.42
N GLU A 39 -2.84 8.86 7.41
CA GLU A 39 -2.87 10.16 8.11
C GLU A 39 -2.54 11.31 7.16
N GLY A 40 -1.49 11.19 6.35
CA GLY A 40 -1.13 12.20 5.35
C GLY A 40 -2.26 12.48 4.34
N ILE A 41 -2.94 11.42 3.87
CA ILE A 41 -4.11 11.58 2.99
C ILE A 41 -5.27 12.23 3.73
N ARG A 42 -5.56 11.85 4.98
CA ARG A 42 -6.64 12.46 5.79
C ARG A 42 -6.40 13.94 6.05
N GLU A 43 -5.16 14.30 6.39
CA GLU A 43 -4.77 15.70 6.61
C GLU A 43 -5.04 16.55 5.36
N LYS A 44 -4.58 16.10 4.20
CA LYS A 44 -4.79 16.80 2.92
C LYS A 44 -6.25 16.81 2.45
N ALA A 45 -7.01 15.77 2.76
CA ALA A 45 -8.42 15.68 2.40
C ALA A 45 -9.36 16.42 3.36
N GLN A 46 -8.86 16.91 4.49
CA GLN A 46 -9.68 17.54 5.52
C GLN A 46 -10.52 18.70 4.95
N GLY A 47 -11.83 18.63 5.16
CA GLY A 47 -12.79 19.62 4.66
C GLY A 47 -13.06 19.57 3.16
N LYS A 48 -12.43 18.65 2.41
CA LYS A 48 -12.56 18.55 0.95
C LYS A 48 -13.14 17.19 0.50
N ALA A 49 -12.63 16.08 1.06
CA ALA A 49 -13.05 14.74 0.67
C ALA A 49 -13.17 13.82 1.89
N GLU A 50 -14.10 12.87 1.82
CA GLU A 50 -14.23 11.78 2.79
C GLU A 50 -13.17 10.70 2.51
N VAL A 51 -12.49 10.22 3.56
CA VAL A 51 -11.52 9.12 3.46
C VAL A 51 -12.11 7.86 4.09
N LEU A 52 -12.41 6.87 3.27
CA LEU A 52 -12.86 5.54 3.68
C LEU A 52 -11.63 4.64 3.86
N TYR A 53 -11.46 4.07 5.04
CA TYR A 53 -10.34 3.17 5.31
C TYR A 53 -10.77 1.77 5.69
N THR A 54 -10.03 0.80 5.19
CA THR A 54 -10.05 -0.59 5.66
C THR A 54 -8.68 -1.22 5.40
N LYS A 55 -8.18 -2.02 6.33
CA LYS A 55 -6.87 -2.68 6.15
C LYS A 55 -6.88 -3.62 4.94
N GLY A 56 -7.95 -4.37 4.75
CA GLY A 56 -8.18 -5.28 3.63
C GLY A 56 -7.44 -6.61 3.71
N CYS A 57 -6.18 -6.63 4.13
CA CYS A 57 -5.43 -7.85 4.41
C CYS A 57 -4.28 -7.59 5.40
N ASN A 58 -3.67 -8.67 5.87
CA ASN A 58 -2.42 -8.58 6.64
C ASN A 58 -1.21 -8.48 5.70
N LEU A 59 -0.07 -8.02 6.23
CA LEU A 59 1.19 -7.95 5.49
C LEU A 59 1.60 -9.31 4.94
N VAL A 60 1.48 -10.33 5.77
CA VAL A 60 1.70 -11.74 5.45
C VAL A 60 0.54 -12.56 6.01
N ASP A 61 0.27 -13.71 5.42
CA ASP A 61 -0.74 -14.64 5.93
C ASP A 61 -0.25 -15.46 7.14
N ALA A 62 -1.12 -16.31 7.67
CA ALA A 62 -0.83 -17.13 8.84
C ALA A 62 0.20 -18.23 8.59
N HIS A 63 0.44 -18.59 7.33
CA HIS A 63 1.37 -19.66 6.91
C HIS A 63 2.74 -19.13 6.49
N TRP A 64 2.99 -17.84 6.68
CA TRP A 64 4.29 -17.24 6.40
C TRP A 64 5.41 -17.86 7.25
N PRO A 65 6.58 -18.25 6.71
CA PRO A 65 7.07 -17.99 5.34
C PRO A 65 6.74 -19.10 4.31
N GLU A 66 6.10 -20.19 4.68
CA GLU A 66 5.79 -21.30 3.79
C GLU A 66 4.90 -20.88 2.61
N SER A 67 4.07 -19.88 2.81
CA SER A 67 3.19 -19.32 1.77
C SER A 67 3.93 -18.60 0.63
N GLU A 68 5.25 -18.39 0.73
CA GLU A 68 6.05 -17.98 -0.44
C GLU A 68 6.21 -19.08 -1.50
N ILE A 69 6.03 -20.34 -1.11
CA ILE A 69 6.26 -21.49 -1.98
C ILE A 69 4.95 -22.24 -2.24
N MET A 70 4.09 -22.30 -1.23
CA MET A 70 2.81 -23.00 -1.28
C MET A 70 1.66 -22.02 -1.21
N GLU A 71 0.76 -22.03 -2.18
CA GLU A 71 -0.42 -21.18 -2.15
C GLU A 71 -1.41 -21.70 -1.10
N TYR A 72 -1.82 -20.82 -0.21
CA TYR A 72 -2.87 -21.05 0.77
C TYR A 72 -4.14 -20.28 0.40
N PRO A 73 -5.34 -20.89 0.55
CA PRO A 73 -6.59 -20.19 0.29
C PRO A 73 -6.84 -19.10 1.32
N LEU A 74 -7.63 -18.09 0.93
CA LEU A 74 -8.16 -17.11 1.86
C LEU A 74 -9.05 -17.80 2.90
N THR A 75 -8.91 -17.39 4.15
CA THR A 75 -9.91 -17.69 5.18
C THR A 75 -11.18 -16.85 4.96
N PRO A 76 -12.34 -17.25 5.52
CA PRO A 76 -13.56 -16.44 5.44
C PRO A 76 -13.38 -15.00 5.97
N ASP A 77 -12.59 -14.82 7.02
CA ASP A 77 -12.33 -13.50 7.61
C ASP A 77 -11.46 -12.64 6.67
N GLU A 78 -10.43 -13.20 6.07
CA GLU A 78 -9.59 -12.50 5.09
C GLU A 78 -10.40 -12.12 3.85
N GLN A 79 -11.26 -13.01 3.36
CA GLN A 79 -12.15 -12.68 2.25
C GLN A 79 -13.10 -11.53 2.61
N THR A 80 -13.66 -11.54 3.83
CA THR A 80 -14.55 -10.48 4.32
C THR A 80 -13.83 -9.12 4.35
N GLU A 81 -12.57 -9.07 4.79
CA GLU A 81 -11.79 -7.83 4.82
C GLU A 81 -11.46 -7.32 3.41
N ILE A 82 -11.13 -8.21 2.48
CA ILE A 82 -10.93 -7.87 1.06
C ILE A 82 -12.23 -7.33 0.44
N ASP A 83 -13.36 -7.98 0.71
CA ASP A 83 -14.67 -7.56 0.20
C ASP A 83 -15.08 -6.19 0.73
N ARG A 84 -14.74 -5.90 2.00
CA ARG A 84 -14.96 -4.58 2.62
C ARG A 84 -14.12 -3.50 1.93
N ALA A 85 -12.84 -3.79 1.61
CA ALA A 85 -11.98 -2.87 0.86
C ALA A 85 -12.54 -2.59 -0.53
N ALA A 86 -12.98 -3.61 -1.23
CA ALA A 86 -13.62 -3.48 -2.54
C ALA A 86 -14.95 -2.69 -2.45
N ALA A 87 -15.74 -2.88 -1.38
CA ALA A 87 -16.97 -2.13 -1.16
C ALA A 87 -16.70 -0.64 -0.94
N ASN A 88 -15.67 -0.29 -0.16
CA ASN A 88 -15.22 1.09 0.01
C ASN A 88 -14.75 1.69 -1.32
N ALA A 89 -13.98 0.94 -2.10
CA ALA A 89 -13.50 1.40 -3.41
C ALA A 89 -14.68 1.69 -4.37
N ARG A 90 -15.72 0.85 -4.40
CA ARG A 90 -16.90 1.10 -5.23
C ARG A 90 -17.61 2.42 -4.92
N GLN A 91 -17.59 2.87 -3.66
CA GLN A 91 -18.21 4.10 -3.20
C GLN A 91 -17.31 5.33 -3.41
N ALA A 92 -16.03 5.15 -3.68
CA ALA A 92 -15.05 6.20 -3.82
C ALA A 92 -14.87 6.66 -5.27
N ASP A 93 -14.26 7.82 -5.45
CA ASP A 93 -13.86 8.34 -6.76
C ASP A 93 -12.51 7.76 -7.19
N VAL A 94 -11.67 7.40 -6.22
CA VAL A 94 -10.35 6.81 -6.41
C VAL A 94 -10.02 5.88 -5.23
N ALA A 95 -9.27 4.81 -5.49
CA ALA A 95 -8.73 3.92 -4.47
C ALA A 95 -7.20 4.05 -4.41
N VAL A 96 -6.67 4.18 -3.21
CA VAL A 96 -5.24 4.16 -2.90
C VAL A 96 -4.95 2.86 -2.14
N VAL A 97 -4.17 1.99 -2.74
CA VAL A 97 -3.82 0.67 -2.18
C VAL A 97 -2.35 0.69 -1.77
N VAL A 98 -2.07 0.50 -0.48
CA VAL A 98 -0.71 0.62 0.08
C VAL A 98 -0.21 -0.75 0.50
N LEU A 99 0.67 -1.30 -0.31
CA LEU A 99 1.18 -2.68 -0.20
C LEU A 99 2.70 -2.70 -0.04
N GLY A 100 3.25 -3.90 0.07
CA GLY A 100 4.70 -4.11 0.04
C GLY A 100 5.21 -5.04 1.11
N GLY A 101 6.33 -4.66 1.70
CA GLY A 101 7.00 -5.39 2.76
C GLY A 101 7.03 -4.64 4.10
N GLY A 102 7.73 -5.20 5.04
CA GLY A 102 7.94 -4.63 6.37
C GLY A 102 8.95 -5.46 7.15
N GLN A 103 9.04 -5.24 8.45
CA GLN A 103 10.03 -5.89 9.31
C GLN A 103 10.01 -7.44 9.29
N ARG A 104 8.85 -8.05 8.96
CA ARG A 104 8.76 -9.51 8.83
C ARG A 104 9.35 -10.04 7.53
N THR A 105 9.46 -9.24 6.49
CA THR A 105 9.82 -9.65 5.14
C THR A 105 11.12 -9.05 4.62
N CYS A 106 11.69 -8.07 5.31
CA CYS A 106 12.92 -7.39 4.93
C CYS A 106 13.74 -7.03 6.17
N GLY A 107 15.06 -7.21 6.08
CA GLY A 107 16.03 -6.95 7.14
C GLY A 107 17.02 -8.09 7.29
N GLU A 108 17.85 -8.02 8.32
CA GLU A 108 18.81 -9.07 8.64
C GLU A 108 18.09 -10.38 8.95
N ASN A 109 18.60 -11.48 8.41
CA ASN A 109 18.01 -12.82 8.52
C ASN A 109 16.57 -12.94 7.95
N LYS A 110 16.20 -12.05 7.02
CA LYS A 110 14.90 -12.05 6.36
C LYS A 110 15.04 -12.35 4.85
N SER A 111 15.72 -13.46 4.55
CA SER A 111 15.80 -13.96 3.16
C SER A 111 14.41 -14.33 2.63
N ARG A 112 14.24 -14.17 1.34
CA ARG A 112 12.99 -14.51 0.64
C ARG A 112 13.29 -15.47 -0.51
N THR A 113 12.35 -16.37 -0.77
CA THR A 113 12.39 -17.29 -1.91
C THR A 113 11.64 -16.73 -3.12
N SER A 114 10.81 -15.72 -2.91
CA SER A 114 10.03 -15.04 -3.95
C SER A 114 10.16 -13.51 -3.83
N LEU A 115 10.05 -12.81 -4.95
CA LEU A 115 9.95 -11.36 -5.02
C LEU A 115 8.49 -10.88 -5.15
N GLU A 116 7.53 -11.78 -5.15
CA GLU A 116 6.10 -11.43 -5.22
C GLU A 116 5.63 -10.69 -3.94
N LEU A 117 4.51 -10.00 -4.04
CA LEU A 117 3.84 -9.43 -2.87
C LEU A 117 3.51 -10.54 -1.88
N PRO A 118 3.90 -10.40 -0.60
CA PRO A 118 3.68 -11.47 0.39
C PRO A 118 2.21 -11.62 0.76
N GLY A 119 1.84 -12.82 1.19
CA GLY A 119 0.49 -13.13 1.65
C GLY A 119 -0.59 -12.89 0.59
N HIS A 120 -1.70 -12.33 1.01
CA HIS A 120 -2.85 -12.11 0.13
C HIS A 120 -2.94 -10.69 -0.45
N GLN A 121 -1.85 -9.93 -0.45
CA GLN A 121 -1.83 -8.54 -0.91
C GLN A 121 -2.22 -8.40 -2.39
N LEU A 122 -1.78 -9.32 -3.25
CA LEU A 122 -2.18 -9.30 -4.66
C LEU A 122 -3.69 -9.55 -4.82
N LYS A 123 -4.28 -10.44 -4.01
CA LYS A 123 -5.73 -10.69 -4.04
C LYS A 123 -6.54 -9.45 -3.65
N LEU A 124 -6.07 -8.69 -2.64
CA LEU A 124 -6.65 -7.40 -2.28
C LEU A 124 -6.59 -6.41 -3.45
N LEU A 125 -5.40 -6.26 -4.06
CA LEU A 125 -5.22 -5.33 -5.17
C LEU A 125 -6.14 -5.68 -6.36
N GLN A 126 -6.23 -6.96 -6.69
CA GLN A 126 -7.11 -7.47 -7.75
C GLN A 126 -8.59 -7.19 -7.47
N ALA A 127 -9.05 -7.42 -6.23
CA ALA A 127 -10.42 -7.16 -5.83
C ALA A 127 -10.78 -5.66 -5.89
N VAL A 128 -9.86 -4.79 -5.48
CA VAL A 128 -10.06 -3.34 -5.57
C VAL A 128 -10.05 -2.88 -7.03
N GLN A 129 -9.12 -3.36 -7.84
CA GLN A 129 -9.04 -3.01 -9.26
C GLN A 129 -10.28 -3.48 -10.04
N ALA A 130 -10.83 -4.66 -9.71
CA ALA A 130 -12.05 -5.20 -10.33
C ALA A 130 -13.31 -4.34 -10.07
N THR A 131 -13.23 -3.35 -9.17
CA THR A 131 -14.33 -2.37 -8.97
C THR A 131 -14.49 -1.40 -10.14
N GLY A 132 -13.51 -1.31 -11.03
CA GLY A 132 -13.48 -0.38 -12.17
C GLY A 132 -13.18 1.07 -11.80
N LYS A 133 -12.85 1.34 -10.54
CA LYS A 133 -12.43 2.68 -10.10
C LYS A 133 -10.97 2.92 -10.40
N PRO A 134 -10.53 4.17 -10.59
CA PRO A 134 -9.11 4.49 -10.67
C PRO A 134 -8.38 3.98 -9.44
N VAL A 135 -7.30 3.23 -9.63
CA VAL A 135 -6.47 2.68 -8.55
C VAL A 135 -5.07 3.28 -8.62
N ILE A 136 -4.54 3.68 -7.48
CA ILE A 136 -3.14 4.05 -7.29
C ILE A 136 -2.54 3.04 -6.32
N LEU A 137 -1.49 2.36 -6.76
CA LEU A 137 -0.70 1.47 -5.91
C LEU A 137 0.47 2.24 -5.32
N ILE A 138 0.63 2.16 -4.01
CA ILE A 138 1.81 2.65 -3.29
C ILE A 138 2.53 1.44 -2.73
N LEU A 139 3.82 1.33 -3.01
CA LEU A 139 4.68 0.29 -2.50
C LEU A 139 5.58 0.84 -1.40
N ILE A 140 5.49 0.23 -0.22
CA ILE A 140 6.39 0.48 0.91
C ILE A 140 7.17 -0.81 1.16
N ASN A 141 8.44 -0.83 0.83
CA ASN A 141 9.28 -2.03 0.90
C ASN A 141 10.76 -1.70 0.87
N GLY A 142 11.60 -2.65 1.29
CA GLY A 142 13.05 -2.49 1.31
C GLY A 142 13.77 -3.34 0.26
N ARG A 143 13.07 -3.88 -0.74
CA ARG A 143 13.62 -4.62 -1.88
C ARG A 143 12.72 -4.51 -3.10
N PRO A 144 13.21 -4.64 -4.33
CA PRO A 144 12.36 -4.69 -5.50
C PRO A 144 11.39 -5.86 -5.41
N LEU A 145 10.17 -5.65 -5.87
CA LEU A 145 9.12 -6.66 -5.91
C LEU A 145 8.73 -6.96 -7.36
N SER A 146 8.34 -8.20 -7.61
CA SER A 146 7.67 -8.57 -8.87
C SER A 146 6.26 -7.98 -8.86
N VAL A 147 6.04 -6.97 -9.70
CA VAL A 147 4.76 -6.26 -9.79
C VAL A 147 4.11 -6.39 -11.16
N ASN A 148 4.42 -7.48 -11.87
CA ASN A 148 4.00 -7.72 -13.26
C ASN A 148 2.49 -7.56 -13.48
N TRP A 149 1.67 -8.03 -12.54
CA TRP A 149 0.24 -7.86 -12.63
C TRP A 149 -0.15 -6.39 -12.45
N ALA A 150 0.44 -5.72 -11.46
CA ALA A 150 0.14 -4.31 -11.19
C ALA A 150 0.58 -3.41 -12.34
N ASP A 151 1.78 -3.63 -12.90
CA ASP A 151 2.29 -2.90 -14.07
C ASP A 151 1.32 -2.96 -15.27
N LYS A 152 0.68 -4.11 -15.45
CA LYS A 152 -0.28 -4.32 -16.55
C LYS A 152 -1.66 -3.70 -16.31
N PHE A 153 -2.14 -3.68 -15.07
CA PHE A 153 -3.55 -3.40 -14.78
C PHE A 153 -3.79 -2.17 -13.89
N VAL A 154 -2.76 -1.64 -13.24
CA VAL A 154 -2.89 -0.49 -12.35
C VAL A 154 -2.32 0.76 -13.03
N PRO A 155 -3.11 1.82 -13.20
CA PRO A 155 -2.73 2.99 -14.01
C PRO A 155 -1.62 3.84 -13.38
N ALA A 156 -1.36 3.73 -12.08
CA ALA A 156 -0.32 4.48 -11.39
C ALA A 156 0.29 3.67 -10.24
N ILE A 157 1.62 3.58 -10.22
CA ILE A 157 2.39 2.92 -9.16
C ILE A 157 3.42 3.91 -8.62
N LEU A 158 3.45 4.09 -7.31
CA LEU A 158 4.43 4.90 -6.59
C LEU A 158 5.28 3.99 -5.71
N GLU A 159 6.58 3.92 -5.97
CA GLU A 159 7.54 3.25 -5.10
C GLU A 159 8.04 4.24 -4.05
N ALA A 160 7.70 4.00 -2.78
CA ALA A 160 8.06 4.86 -1.67
C ALA A 160 9.25 4.34 -0.84
N TRP A 161 9.68 3.09 -1.07
CA TRP A 161 10.67 2.40 -0.24
C TRP A 161 10.26 2.43 1.24
N TYR A 162 11.20 2.65 2.16
CA TYR A 162 10.91 2.99 3.55
C TYR A 162 10.99 4.52 3.70
N PRO A 163 9.85 5.22 3.67
CA PRO A 163 9.84 6.66 3.44
C PRO A 163 10.18 7.51 4.68
N GLY A 164 10.41 6.87 5.83
CA GLY A 164 10.75 7.55 7.08
C GLY A 164 9.55 8.23 7.76
N SER A 165 9.85 9.02 8.79
CA SER A 165 8.84 9.57 9.70
C SER A 165 7.82 10.51 9.05
N LYS A 166 8.17 11.19 7.98
CA LYS A 166 7.28 12.09 7.23
C LYS A 166 6.81 11.48 5.89
N GLY A 167 6.93 10.15 5.77
CA GLY A 167 6.59 9.42 4.56
C GLY A 167 5.15 9.61 4.12
N GLY A 168 4.20 9.58 5.05
CA GLY A 168 2.79 9.79 4.74
C GLY A 168 2.51 11.19 4.20
N THR A 169 3.11 12.23 4.77
CA THR A 169 3.01 13.60 4.25
C THR A 169 3.57 13.69 2.83
N ALA A 170 4.79 13.16 2.60
CA ALA A 170 5.43 13.19 1.30
C ALA A 170 4.63 12.44 0.23
N VAL A 171 4.08 11.26 0.56
CA VAL A 171 3.21 10.49 -0.33
C VAL A 171 1.94 11.29 -0.67
N ALA A 172 1.30 11.91 0.33
CA ALA A 172 0.09 12.72 0.11
C ALA A 172 0.39 13.94 -0.77
N ASP A 173 1.53 14.62 -0.58
CA ASP A 173 1.97 15.74 -1.41
C ASP A 173 2.12 15.32 -2.89
N ILE A 174 2.70 14.14 -3.15
CA ILE A 174 2.83 13.60 -4.50
C ILE A 174 1.47 13.26 -5.09
N LEU A 175 0.62 12.57 -4.33
CA LEU A 175 -0.71 12.16 -4.81
C LEU A 175 -1.56 13.36 -5.23
N LEU A 176 -1.52 14.44 -4.46
CA LEU A 176 -2.35 15.63 -4.68
C LEU A 176 -1.67 16.70 -5.54
N GLY A 177 -0.40 16.50 -5.91
CA GLY A 177 0.30 17.35 -6.86
C GLY A 177 1.00 18.56 -6.25
N ASP A 178 1.16 18.59 -4.93
CA ASP A 178 1.94 19.62 -4.25
C ASP A 178 3.43 19.43 -4.48
N PHE A 179 3.84 18.20 -4.82
CA PHE A 179 5.21 17.86 -5.17
C PHE A 179 5.26 16.91 -6.37
N ASN A 180 6.18 17.15 -7.30
CA ASN A 180 6.42 16.25 -8.43
C ASN A 180 7.57 15.29 -8.10
N PRO A 181 7.35 13.95 -8.09
CA PRO A 181 8.39 13.00 -7.73
C PRO A 181 9.55 13.04 -8.72
N GLY A 182 10.75 13.33 -8.23
CA GLY A 182 11.98 13.39 -9.04
C GLY A 182 12.86 12.15 -8.92
N GLY A 183 12.51 11.21 -8.04
CA GLY A 183 13.26 9.98 -7.81
C GLY A 183 13.29 9.06 -9.02
N LYS A 184 14.38 8.28 -9.13
CA LYS A 184 14.54 7.22 -10.12
C LYS A 184 14.67 5.88 -9.42
N LEU A 185 14.15 4.82 -10.02
CA LEU A 185 14.40 3.47 -9.53
C LEU A 185 15.91 3.19 -9.60
N THR A 186 16.46 2.70 -8.51
CA THR A 186 17.89 2.39 -8.38
C THR A 186 18.23 0.98 -8.84
N VAL A 187 17.21 0.18 -9.13
CA VAL A 187 17.31 -1.23 -9.52
C VAL A 187 16.09 -1.60 -10.38
N THR A 188 16.25 -2.58 -11.25
CA THR A 188 15.15 -3.13 -12.04
C THR A 188 14.15 -3.86 -11.15
N PHE A 189 12.87 -3.60 -11.33
CA PHE A 189 11.77 -4.40 -10.79
C PHE A 189 11.49 -5.52 -11.80
N PRO A 190 11.62 -6.81 -11.41
CA PRO A 190 11.49 -7.95 -12.32
C PRO A 190 10.03 -8.23 -12.71
#